data_304718f71125756c193410a0876155b0
#
_entry.id   304718f71125756c193410a0876155b0
#
_cell.length_a   1.000
_cell.length_b   1.000
_cell.length_c   1.000
_cell.angle_alpha   90.00
_cell.angle_beta   90.00
_cell.angle_gamma   90.00
#
_symmetry.space_group_name_H-M   'P 1'
#
loop_
_entity.id
_entity.type
_entity.pdbx_description
1 polymer ?
#
loop_
_entity_poly.entity_id
_entity_poly.type
_entity_poly.pdbx_seq_one_letter_code
_entity_poly.pdbx_strand_id
1 'polypeptide(L)'
;MKKRASAIDFTTGSIWKLLLLYFLPVLAGGLFQQLYATVDAVILGQFAGKAGLAAIDSIYNLLKLPVNFFTGLSAGAAIIISQCFGAKEEDALSKAVHTAVAFSMTGGLVLSTVCVAAAPLGLRLMSVPNDVYPLALGYVQIYFAGLAVSMVYNICAGILRAVGDSRTPFCILAVSGAANVGLDLLFVAAWGMSAPGAALATVLAQGLSAALALMVLTRRQAAYRLSPRRLRFDRAVLGKIFTIGLPMALQSVLYPISNMTVQAAVNQTGTDNIVAWALCGKLDFLIWLAADSFAAAIATFVTQNYGAGQGERCRKGVRIGLGMILAIIIFISAILFLWSEPLGRLILNSADAPIAGVTGRLMRLMAPLYFLYVFGEVFAGAIRGQGESLRPMVITLLGTCATRVLWIWLVPHNHQLLAILAVYPVSWAVTSLAFTIYYHLFRDHTKVRT
;
A
#
# COMPACT_ATOMS: atom_id res chain seq x y z
N MET A 1 -8.19 -9.40 -35.61
CA MET A 1 -8.77 -8.68 -34.48
C MET A 1 -7.64 -8.01 -33.68
N LYS A 2 -7.45 -6.69 -33.79
CA LYS A 2 -6.51 -5.94 -32.95
C LYS A 2 -7.01 -6.02 -31.50
N LYS A 3 -6.34 -6.78 -30.64
CA LYS A 3 -6.60 -6.72 -29.19
C LYS A 3 -6.36 -5.27 -28.73
N ARG A 4 -7.46 -4.53 -28.49
CA ARG A 4 -7.39 -3.20 -27.87
C ARG A 4 -6.54 -3.31 -26.62
N ALA A 5 -5.55 -2.46 -26.50
CA ALA A 5 -4.76 -2.33 -25.29
C ALA A 5 -5.71 -2.16 -24.11
N SER A 6 -5.47 -2.89 -23.01
CA SER A 6 -6.29 -2.81 -21.78
C SER A 6 -6.10 -1.48 -21.03
N ALA A 7 -5.28 -0.59 -21.53
CA ALA A 7 -4.97 0.71 -20.94
C ALA A 7 -6.18 1.65 -21.04
N ILE A 8 -6.55 2.25 -19.92
CA ILE A 8 -7.61 3.26 -19.82
C ILE A 8 -6.99 4.63 -20.04
N ASP A 9 -7.44 5.32 -21.09
CA ASP A 9 -7.10 6.73 -21.30
C ASP A 9 -8.05 7.59 -20.45
N PHE A 10 -7.53 8.16 -19.36
CA PHE A 10 -8.30 9.01 -18.46
C PHE A 10 -8.54 10.42 -19.01
N THR A 11 -7.87 10.81 -20.10
CA THR A 11 -8.01 12.14 -20.68
C THR A 11 -9.32 12.33 -21.45
N THR A 12 -10.01 11.23 -21.78
CA THR A 12 -11.25 11.24 -22.56
C THR A 12 -12.35 10.41 -21.90
N GLY A 13 -13.62 10.64 -22.25
CA GLY A 13 -14.74 9.83 -21.80
C GLY A 13 -15.32 10.21 -20.43
N SER A 14 -16.23 9.36 -19.93
CA SER A 14 -17.00 9.61 -18.69
C SER A 14 -16.15 9.33 -17.44
N ILE A 15 -15.96 10.33 -16.60
CA ILE A 15 -15.05 10.30 -15.44
C ILE A 15 -15.39 9.16 -14.47
N TRP A 16 -16.65 9.07 -14.02
CA TRP A 16 -17.04 8.08 -13.02
C TRP A 16 -16.89 6.64 -13.51
N LYS A 17 -17.17 6.38 -14.81
CA LYS A 17 -16.98 5.06 -15.40
C LYS A 17 -15.50 4.67 -15.43
N LEU A 18 -14.63 5.60 -15.82
CA LEU A 18 -13.19 5.36 -15.89
C LEU A 18 -12.60 5.10 -14.51
N LEU A 19 -12.98 5.90 -13.52
CA LEU A 19 -12.56 5.71 -12.12
C LEU A 19 -13.01 4.34 -11.60
N LEU A 20 -14.25 3.95 -11.82
CA LEU A 20 -14.78 2.66 -11.38
C LEU A 20 -14.09 1.48 -12.04
N LEU A 21 -13.90 1.54 -13.38
CA LEU A 21 -13.23 0.50 -14.16
C LEU A 21 -11.77 0.29 -13.74
N TYR A 22 -11.10 1.34 -13.27
CA TYR A 22 -9.74 1.25 -12.76
C TYR A 22 -9.72 0.79 -11.30
N PHE A 23 -10.59 1.34 -10.46
CA PHE A 23 -10.69 1.06 -9.03
C PHE A 23 -10.98 -0.40 -8.73
N LEU A 24 -11.97 -1.01 -9.42
CA LEU A 24 -12.40 -2.37 -9.12
C LEU A 24 -11.27 -3.43 -9.23
N PRO A 25 -10.43 -3.44 -10.29
CA PRO A 25 -9.30 -4.37 -10.33
C PRO A 25 -8.22 -4.08 -9.27
N VAL A 26 -8.02 -2.82 -8.88
CA VAL A 26 -7.06 -2.47 -7.81
C VAL A 26 -7.57 -2.97 -6.46
N LEU A 27 -8.85 -2.73 -6.16
CA LEU A 27 -9.53 -3.24 -4.96
C LEU A 27 -9.49 -4.77 -4.91
N ALA A 28 -9.87 -5.42 -6.02
CA ALA A 28 -9.83 -6.88 -6.12
C ALA A 28 -8.41 -7.45 -5.92
N GLY A 29 -7.40 -6.74 -6.44
CA GLY A 29 -6.00 -7.10 -6.23
C GLY A 29 -5.60 -7.06 -4.76
N GLY A 30 -5.99 -6.02 -4.04
CA GLY A 30 -5.73 -5.90 -2.60
C GLY A 30 -6.47 -6.95 -1.77
N LEU A 31 -7.74 -7.24 -2.10
CA LEU A 31 -8.49 -8.33 -1.47
C LEU A 31 -7.82 -9.68 -1.70
N PHE A 32 -7.41 -9.96 -2.92
CA PHE A 32 -6.73 -11.19 -3.26
C PHE A 32 -5.38 -11.31 -2.54
N GLN A 33 -4.64 -10.21 -2.44
CA GLN A 33 -3.40 -10.16 -1.67
C GLN A 33 -3.62 -10.48 -0.18
N GLN A 34 -4.69 -9.97 0.41
CA GLN A 34 -5.03 -10.29 1.80
C GLN A 34 -5.44 -11.75 1.97
N LEU A 35 -6.18 -12.30 1.00
CA LEU A 35 -6.59 -13.71 1.05
C LEU A 35 -5.38 -14.65 1.02
N TYR A 36 -4.46 -14.50 0.08
CA TYR A 36 -3.30 -15.39 0.04
C TYR A 36 -2.37 -15.19 1.25
N ALA A 37 -2.21 -13.98 1.77
CA ALA A 37 -1.45 -13.75 3.01
C ALA A 37 -2.08 -14.46 4.22
N THR A 38 -3.42 -14.52 4.26
CA THR A 38 -4.14 -15.30 5.30
C THR A 38 -3.92 -16.80 5.12
N VAL A 39 -3.96 -17.31 3.89
CA VAL A 39 -3.70 -18.73 3.59
C VAL A 39 -2.26 -19.10 3.96
N ASP A 40 -1.28 -18.26 3.62
CA ASP A 40 0.13 -18.43 3.99
C ASP A 40 0.28 -18.53 5.53
N ALA A 41 -0.34 -17.62 6.29
CA ALA A 41 -0.32 -17.67 7.76
C ALA A 41 -0.97 -18.95 8.32
N VAL A 42 -2.05 -19.46 7.69
CA VAL A 42 -2.70 -20.71 8.09
C VAL A 42 -1.78 -21.91 7.83
N ILE A 43 -1.16 -21.98 6.64
CA ILE A 43 -0.22 -23.06 6.29
C ILE A 43 0.96 -23.06 7.27
N LEU A 44 1.55 -21.91 7.54
CA LEU A 44 2.62 -21.77 8.52
C LEU A 44 2.20 -22.20 9.93
N GLY A 45 1.03 -21.73 10.38
CA GLY A 45 0.51 -22.10 11.71
C GLY A 45 0.27 -23.60 11.88
N GLN A 46 -0.22 -24.26 10.83
CA GLN A 46 -0.52 -25.70 10.86
C GLN A 46 0.72 -26.58 10.71
N PHE A 47 1.66 -26.22 9.82
CA PHE A 47 2.77 -27.11 9.42
C PHE A 47 4.14 -26.67 9.96
N ALA A 48 4.37 -25.38 10.19
CA ALA A 48 5.64 -24.89 10.76
C ALA A 48 5.61 -24.80 12.30
N GLY A 49 4.46 -25.00 12.91
CA GLY A 49 4.27 -24.97 14.36
C GLY A 49 4.41 -23.57 14.97
N LYS A 50 4.33 -23.52 16.31
CA LYS A 50 4.36 -22.24 17.06
C LYS A 50 5.66 -21.46 16.86
N ALA A 51 6.81 -22.15 16.79
CA ALA A 51 8.12 -21.51 16.61
C ALA A 51 8.27 -20.85 15.23
N GLY A 52 7.78 -21.49 14.17
CA GLY A 52 7.81 -20.95 12.81
C GLY A 52 6.93 -19.68 12.67
N LEU A 53 5.73 -19.70 13.23
CA LEU A 53 4.82 -18.56 13.23
C LEU A 53 5.40 -17.40 14.07
N ALA A 54 5.88 -17.69 15.28
CA ALA A 54 6.49 -16.69 16.17
C ALA A 54 7.74 -16.05 15.55
N ALA A 55 8.55 -16.83 14.80
CA ALA A 55 9.71 -16.31 14.09
C ALA A 55 9.29 -15.21 13.09
N ILE A 56 8.23 -15.44 12.30
CA ILE A 56 7.77 -14.50 11.29
C ILE A 56 7.09 -13.26 11.91
N ASP A 57 6.23 -13.45 12.90
CA ASP A 57 5.54 -12.35 13.57
C ASP A 57 6.52 -11.40 14.25
N SER A 58 7.57 -11.95 14.89
CA SER A 58 8.59 -11.14 15.55
C SER A 58 9.37 -10.21 14.62
N ILE A 59 9.49 -10.57 13.33
CA ILE A 59 10.28 -9.83 12.34
C ILE A 59 9.43 -9.07 11.31
N TYR A 60 8.10 -9.16 11.41
CA TYR A 60 7.18 -8.58 10.40
C TYR A 60 7.46 -7.11 10.08
N ASN A 61 7.68 -6.28 11.11
CA ASN A 61 7.96 -4.87 10.93
C ASN A 61 9.31 -4.63 10.23
N LEU A 62 10.33 -5.46 10.53
CA LEU A 62 11.64 -5.38 9.87
C LEU A 62 11.53 -5.66 8.37
N LEU A 63 10.73 -6.65 7.99
CA LEU A 63 10.51 -7.01 6.59
C LEU A 63 9.80 -5.89 5.82
N LYS A 64 8.87 -5.19 6.45
CA LYS A 64 8.06 -4.15 5.81
C LYS A 64 8.83 -2.86 5.52
N LEU A 65 9.83 -2.50 6.33
CA LEU A 65 10.54 -1.23 6.18
C LEU A 65 11.14 -1.03 4.77
N PRO A 66 12.01 -1.93 4.24
CA PRO A 66 12.60 -1.74 2.91
C PRO A 66 11.55 -1.84 1.79
N VAL A 67 10.53 -2.69 1.95
CA VAL A 67 9.45 -2.82 0.97
C VAL A 67 8.63 -1.53 0.89
N ASN A 68 8.22 -0.97 2.03
CA ASN A 68 7.46 0.28 2.08
C ASN A 68 8.27 1.45 1.50
N PHE A 69 9.55 1.55 1.86
CA PHE A 69 10.44 2.58 1.33
C PHE A 69 10.49 2.53 -0.20
N PHE A 70 10.74 1.35 -0.77
CA PHE A 70 10.84 1.22 -2.21
C PHE A 70 9.49 1.38 -2.93
N THR A 71 8.39 0.96 -2.29
CA THR A 71 7.04 1.19 -2.82
C THR A 71 6.76 2.69 -2.97
N GLY A 72 7.16 3.50 -2.01
CA GLY A 72 7.07 4.96 -2.10
C GLY A 72 7.90 5.53 -3.26
N LEU A 73 9.14 5.06 -3.45
CA LEU A 73 9.97 5.44 -4.60
C LEU A 73 9.34 5.03 -5.93
N SER A 74 8.77 3.83 -5.99
CA SER A 74 8.06 3.31 -7.17
C SER A 74 6.85 4.17 -7.54
N ALA A 75 6.13 4.69 -6.55
CA ALA A 75 5.00 5.59 -6.78
C ALA A 75 5.45 6.90 -7.44
N GLY A 76 6.64 7.44 -7.08
CA GLY A 76 7.24 8.59 -7.76
C GLY A 76 7.50 8.33 -9.26
N ALA A 77 8.06 7.17 -9.59
CA ALA A 77 8.24 6.77 -10.99
C ALA A 77 6.91 6.63 -11.74
N ALA A 78 5.88 6.05 -11.10
CA ALA A 78 4.56 5.91 -11.69
C ALA A 78 3.90 7.26 -12.01
N ILE A 79 4.09 8.28 -11.16
CA ILE A 79 3.60 9.65 -11.41
C ILE A 79 4.22 10.22 -12.69
N ILE A 80 5.55 10.13 -12.84
CA ILE A 80 6.24 10.66 -14.02
C ILE A 80 5.77 9.95 -15.31
N ILE A 81 5.71 8.62 -15.26
CA ILE A 81 5.25 7.80 -16.38
C ILE A 81 3.81 8.14 -16.76
N SER A 82 2.95 8.33 -15.76
CA SER A 82 1.55 8.69 -15.98
C SER A 82 1.37 10.10 -16.58
N GLN A 83 2.20 11.07 -16.17
CA GLN A 83 2.23 12.41 -16.75
C GLN A 83 2.66 12.37 -18.22
N CYS A 84 3.77 11.70 -18.52
CA CYS A 84 4.24 11.54 -19.91
C CYS A 84 3.22 10.81 -20.79
N PHE A 85 2.52 9.81 -20.23
CA PHE A 85 1.46 9.09 -20.92
C PHE A 85 0.28 10.02 -21.25
N GLY A 86 -0.16 10.82 -20.28
CA GLY A 86 -1.24 11.80 -20.47
C GLY A 86 -0.88 12.90 -21.46
N ALA A 87 0.37 13.39 -21.42
CA ALA A 87 0.90 14.38 -22.37
C ALA A 87 1.10 13.81 -23.79
N LYS A 88 1.02 12.48 -23.96
CA LYS A 88 1.33 11.77 -25.22
C LYS A 88 2.76 11.98 -25.72
N GLU A 89 3.69 12.23 -24.81
CA GLU A 89 5.12 12.40 -25.08
C GLU A 89 5.82 11.03 -25.12
N GLU A 90 5.81 10.38 -26.28
CA GLU A 90 6.28 9.00 -26.44
C GLU A 90 7.76 8.81 -26.07
N ASP A 91 8.64 9.75 -26.45
CA ASP A 91 10.07 9.68 -26.12
C ASP A 91 10.33 9.84 -24.63
N ALA A 92 9.68 10.81 -23.97
CA ALA A 92 9.79 11.02 -22.54
C ALA A 92 9.22 9.82 -21.76
N LEU A 93 8.09 9.27 -22.21
CA LEU A 93 7.47 8.06 -21.66
C LEU A 93 8.43 6.87 -21.76
N SER A 94 9.03 6.65 -22.94
CA SER A 94 9.99 5.57 -23.15
C SER A 94 11.21 5.72 -22.22
N LYS A 95 11.80 6.92 -22.13
CA LYS A 95 12.92 7.21 -21.21
C LYS A 95 12.53 6.94 -19.75
N ALA A 96 11.33 7.38 -19.33
CA ALA A 96 10.85 7.19 -17.96
C ALA A 96 10.69 5.70 -17.62
N VAL A 97 10.09 4.91 -18.51
CA VAL A 97 9.91 3.45 -18.33
C VAL A 97 11.27 2.74 -18.23
N HIS A 98 12.20 3.00 -19.14
CA HIS A 98 13.49 2.32 -19.13
C HIS A 98 14.35 2.71 -17.94
N THR A 99 14.35 4.00 -17.54
CA THR A 99 15.04 4.47 -16.33
C THR A 99 14.44 3.86 -15.05
N ALA A 100 13.11 3.79 -14.94
CA ALA A 100 12.44 3.21 -13.78
C ALA A 100 12.76 1.71 -13.62
N VAL A 101 12.75 0.94 -14.72
CA VAL A 101 13.11 -0.48 -14.68
C VAL A 101 14.59 -0.66 -14.37
N ALA A 102 15.49 0.09 -15.00
CA ALA A 102 16.92 0.05 -14.69
C ALA A 102 17.19 0.38 -13.21
N PHE A 103 16.51 1.40 -12.68
CA PHE A 103 16.56 1.77 -11.26
C PHE A 103 16.07 0.66 -10.34
N SER A 104 14.96 -0.03 -10.69
CA SER A 104 14.47 -1.14 -9.86
C SER A 104 15.43 -2.32 -9.82
N MET A 105 16.10 -2.63 -10.93
CA MET A 105 17.06 -3.73 -10.98
C MET A 105 18.30 -3.42 -10.15
N THR A 106 18.92 -2.26 -10.36
CA THR A 106 20.16 -1.89 -9.66
C THR A 106 19.90 -1.49 -8.21
N GLY A 107 18.91 -0.64 -7.95
CA GLY A 107 18.52 -0.22 -6.60
C GLY A 107 17.99 -1.39 -5.78
N GLY A 108 17.24 -2.30 -6.42
CA GLY A 108 16.77 -3.53 -5.82
C GLY A 108 17.92 -4.46 -5.40
N LEU A 109 18.91 -4.64 -6.25
CA LEU A 109 20.09 -5.45 -5.93
C LEU A 109 20.91 -4.85 -4.78
N VAL A 110 21.16 -3.55 -4.82
CA VAL A 110 21.87 -2.84 -3.75
C VAL A 110 21.12 -2.98 -2.43
N LEU A 111 19.83 -2.69 -2.42
CA LEU A 111 19.03 -2.77 -1.20
C LEU A 111 18.94 -4.21 -0.68
N SER A 112 18.77 -5.19 -1.57
CA SER A 112 18.79 -6.61 -1.23
C SER A 112 20.09 -6.99 -0.52
N THR A 113 21.25 -6.63 -1.10
CA THR A 113 22.57 -6.92 -0.53
C THR A 113 22.76 -6.27 0.84
N VAL A 114 22.40 -4.99 0.95
CA VAL A 114 22.49 -4.24 2.22
C VAL A 114 21.58 -4.85 3.28
N CYS A 115 20.32 -5.18 2.93
CA CYS A 115 19.38 -5.78 3.87
C CYS A 115 19.79 -7.17 4.33
N VAL A 116 20.30 -8.03 3.43
CA VAL A 116 20.84 -9.35 3.80
C VAL A 116 22.02 -9.23 4.75
N ALA A 117 22.95 -8.30 4.48
CA ALA A 117 24.09 -8.07 5.36
C ALA A 117 23.68 -7.48 6.72
N ALA A 118 22.67 -6.62 6.75
CA ALA A 118 22.16 -5.99 7.96
C ALA A 118 21.18 -6.90 8.76
N ALA A 119 20.69 -8.00 8.19
CA ALA A 119 19.70 -8.88 8.83
C ALA A 119 20.10 -9.35 10.24
N PRO A 120 21.33 -9.83 10.51
CA PRO A 120 21.73 -10.23 11.85
C PRO A 120 21.68 -9.08 12.87
N LEU A 121 22.07 -7.87 12.45
CA LEU A 121 22.01 -6.67 13.30
C LEU A 121 20.56 -6.32 13.60
N GLY A 122 19.68 -6.32 12.59
CA GLY A 122 18.25 -6.04 12.75
C GLY A 122 17.58 -6.97 13.75
N LEU A 123 17.83 -8.27 13.67
CA LEU A 123 17.29 -9.28 14.59
C LEU A 123 17.78 -9.09 16.04
N ARG A 124 19.06 -8.73 16.22
CA ARG A 124 19.62 -8.42 17.55
C ARG A 124 18.97 -7.18 18.15
N LEU A 125 18.81 -6.11 17.37
CA LEU A 125 18.13 -4.89 17.82
C LEU A 125 16.68 -5.13 18.22
N MET A 126 16.01 -6.10 17.59
CA MET A 126 14.66 -6.50 17.93
C MET A 126 14.60 -7.49 19.09
N SER A 127 15.74 -7.89 19.68
CA SER A 127 15.81 -8.83 20.80
C SER A 127 15.07 -10.14 20.52
N VAL A 128 15.20 -10.69 19.30
CA VAL A 128 14.56 -11.95 18.92
C VAL A 128 15.09 -13.06 19.80
N PRO A 129 14.23 -13.91 20.44
CA PRO A 129 14.65 -14.97 21.32
C PRO A 129 15.58 -16.00 20.63
N ASN A 130 16.54 -16.53 21.37
CA ASN A 130 17.58 -17.42 20.82
C ASN A 130 17.05 -18.74 20.23
N ASP A 131 15.92 -19.22 20.71
CA ASP A 131 15.24 -20.44 20.25
C ASP A 131 14.61 -20.27 18.86
N VAL A 132 14.12 -19.07 18.53
CA VAL A 132 13.52 -18.75 17.23
C VAL A 132 14.49 -18.03 16.28
N TYR A 133 15.63 -17.52 16.78
CA TYR A 133 16.60 -16.73 16.02
C TYR A 133 17.09 -17.42 14.73
N PRO A 134 17.47 -18.71 14.71
CA PRO A 134 17.93 -19.36 13.48
C PRO A 134 16.86 -19.42 12.39
N LEU A 135 15.59 -19.68 12.76
CA LEU A 135 14.46 -19.70 11.83
C LEU A 135 14.16 -18.28 11.30
N ALA A 136 14.17 -17.28 12.19
CA ALA A 136 13.98 -15.89 11.83
C ALA A 136 15.08 -15.38 10.89
N LEU A 137 16.35 -15.71 11.18
CA LEU A 137 17.49 -15.32 10.32
C LEU A 137 17.38 -15.95 8.94
N GLY A 138 17.11 -17.26 8.88
CA GLY A 138 16.92 -17.97 7.60
C GLY A 138 15.79 -17.35 6.77
N TYR A 139 14.66 -17.05 7.40
CA TYR A 139 13.54 -16.37 6.74
C TYR A 139 13.94 -14.99 6.20
N VAL A 140 14.50 -14.14 7.07
CA VAL A 140 14.87 -12.75 6.71
C VAL A 140 15.88 -12.71 5.57
N GLN A 141 16.92 -13.56 5.64
CA GLN A 141 17.96 -13.58 4.60
C GLN A 141 17.39 -14.00 3.24
N ILE A 142 16.57 -15.05 3.18
CA ILE A 142 15.90 -15.47 1.94
C ILE A 142 14.97 -14.38 1.42
N TYR A 143 14.14 -13.82 2.29
CA TYR A 143 13.18 -12.76 1.91
C TYR A 143 13.91 -11.52 1.38
N PHE A 144 14.96 -11.05 2.07
CA PHE A 144 15.74 -9.90 1.65
C PHE A 144 16.55 -10.15 0.37
N ALA A 145 17.05 -11.38 0.14
CA ALA A 145 17.64 -11.75 -1.14
C ALA A 145 16.63 -11.62 -2.30
N GLY A 146 15.34 -11.87 -2.04
CA GLY A 146 14.26 -11.71 -2.99
C GLY A 146 13.79 -10.27 -3.24
N LEU A 147 14.24 -9.27 -2.45
CA LEU A 147 13.79 -7.89 -2.60
C LEU A 147 14.00 -7.33 -4.01
N ALA A 148 15.13 -7.66 -4.65
CA ALA A 148 15.42 -7.19 -6.00
C ALA A 148 14.31 -7.57 -6.99
N VAL A 149 13.84 -8.81 -6.93
CA VAL A 149 12.76 -9.33 -7.80
C VAL A 149 11.42 -8.67 -7.48
N SER A 150 11.13 -8.51 -6.19
CA SER A 150 9.92 -7.83 -5.71
C SER A 150 9.87 -6.37 -6.20
N MET A 151 11.00 -5.67 -6.18
CA MET A 151 11.12 -4.30 -6.66
C MET A 151 10.89 -4.18 -8.16
N VAL A 152 11.43 -5.10 -8.95
CA VAL A 152 11.17 -5.16 -10.39
C VAL A 152 9.68 -5.35 -10.65
N TYR A 153 9.02 -6.27 -9.95
CA TYR A 153 7.57 -6.43 -10.07
C TYR A 153 6.82 -5.15 -9.71
N ASN A 154 7.13 -4.51 -8.58
CA ASN A 154 6.44 -3.30 -8.13
C ASN A 154 6.55 -2.16 -9.14
N ILE A 155 7.72 -1.93 -9.73
CA ILE A 155 7.92 -0.93 -10.79
C ILE A 155 7.14 -1.32 -12.05
N CYS A 156 7.23 -2.55 -12.52
CA CYS A 156 6.50 -3.00 -13.71
C CYS A 156 4.98 -2.90 -13.53
N ALA A 157 4.46 -3.29 -12.37
CA ALA A 157 3.06 -3.12 -12.01
C ALA A 157 2.68 -1.63 -11.89
N GLY A 158 3.58 -0.79 -11.36
CA GLY A 158 3.46 0.67 -11.32
C GLY A 158 3.36 1.28 -12.72
N ILE A 159 4.20 0.86 -13.66
CA ILE A 159 4.16 1.28 -15.08
C ILE A 159 2.81 0.93 -15.69
N LEU A 160 2.34 -0.31 -15.54
CA LEU A 160 1.04 -0.74 -16.07
C LEU A 160 -0.11 0.09 -15.48
N ARG A 161 -0.10 0.30 -14.16
CA ARG A 161 -1.10 1.16 -13.49
C ARG A 161 -1.02 2.61 -13.96
N ALA A 162 0.17 3.16 -14.14
CA ALA A 162 0.38 4.53 -14.60
C ALA A 162 -0.20 4.81 -15.99
N VAL A 163 -0.17 3.82 -16.89
CA VAL A 163 -0.80 3.91 -18.21
C VAL A 163 -2.29 3.48 -18.21
N GLY A 164 -2.88 3.27 -17.03
CA GLY A 164 -4.31 2.94 -16.88
C GLY A 164 -4.64 1.45 -16.95
N ASP A 165 -3.66 0.55 -17.02
CA ASP A 165 -3.90 -0.91 -17.01
C ASP A 165 -3.83 -1.46 -15.59
N SER A 166 -4.94 -1.42 -14.86
CA SER A 166 -5.05 -2.02 -13.52
C SER A 166 -5.40 -3.53 -13.55
N ARG A 167 -5.91 -4.04 -14.68
CA ARG A 167 -6.32 -5.44 -14.81
C ARG A 167 -5.13 -6.39 -14.93
N THR A 168 -4.14 -6.01 -15.71
CA THR A 168 -2.95 -6.87 -15.93
C THR A 168 -2.17 -7.12 -14.64
N PRO A 169 -1.83 -6.11 -13.80
CA PRO A 169 -1.23 -6.36 -12.49
C PRO A 169 -2.08 -7.25 -11.58
N PHE A 170 -3.41 -7.08 -11.57
CA PHE A 170 -4.32 -7.96 -10.84
C PHE A 170 -4.22 -9.41 -11.30
N CYS A 171 -4.28 -9.67 -12.61
CA CYS A 171 -4.16 -11.03 -13.14
C CYS A 171 -2.80 -11.66 -12.82
N ILE A 172 -1.71 -10.90 -12.91
CA ILE A 172 -0.38 -11.38 -12.55
C ILE A 172 -0.35 -11.75 -11.05
N LEU A 173 -0.90 -10.89 -10.19
CA LEU A 173 -0.97 -11.13 -8.75
C LEU A 173 -1.80 -12.38 -8.43
N ALA A 174 -2.93 -12.60 -9.13
CA ALA A 174 -3.77 -13.78 -8.93
C ALA A 174 -3.03 -15.08 -9.30
N VAL A 175 -2.31 -15.09 -10.43
CA VAL A 175 -1.52 -16.25 -10.86
C VAL A 175 -0.37 -16.53 -9.89
N SER A 176 0.39 -15.51 -9.51
CA SER A 176 1.53 -15.70 -8.61
C SER A 176 1.12 -15.96 -7.16
N GLY A 177 -0.02 -15.43 -6.71
CA GLY A 177 -0.57 -15.78 -5.40
C GLY A 177 -1.03 -17.24 -5.33
N ALA A 178 -1.67 -17.76 -6.39
CA ALA A 178 -1.98 -19.17 -6.47
C ALA A 178 -0.73 -20.05 -6.50
N ALA A 179 0.33 -19.61 -7.23
CA ALA A 179 1.62 -20.30 -7.24
C ALA A 179 2.30 -20.25 -5.86
N ASN A 180 2.21 -19.13 -5.13
CA ASN A 180 2.73 -19.02 -3.77
C ASN A 180 2.09 -20.04 -2.83
N VAL A 181 0.76 -20.15 -2.80
CA VAL A 181 0.05 -21.15 -1.98
C VAL A 181 0.50 -22.57 -2.34
N GLY A 182 0.65 -22.90 -3.64
CA GLY A 182 1.17 -24.20 -4.07
C GLY A 182 2.60 -24.46 -3.60
N LEU A 183 3.47 -23.45 -3.66
CA LEU A 183 4.85 -23.54 -3.19
C LEU A 183 4.95 -23.63 -1.67
N ASP A 184 4.07 -22.94 -0.92
CA ASP A 184 3.99 -23.05 0.54
C ASP A 184 3.60 -24.47 0.96
N LEU A 185 2.59 -25.06 0.31
CA LEU A 185 2.24 -26.46 0.56
C LEU A 185 3.39 -27.42 0.24
N LEU A 186 4.15 -27.15 -0.81
CA LEU A 186 5.29 -27.98 -1.19
C LEU A 186 6.46 -27.83 -0.17
N PHE A 187 6.89 -26.59 0.11
CA PHE A 187 8.08 -26.36 0.92
C PHE A 187 7.82 -26.50 2.42
N VAL A 188 6.66 -25.96 2.89
CA VAL A 188 6.34 -25.97 4.32
C VAL A 188 5.69 -27.29 4.72
N ALA A 189 4.64 -27.72 4.01
CA ALA A 189 3.87 -28.90 4.40
C ALA A 189 4.55 -30.21 3.95
N ALA A 190 4.97 -30.33 2.69
CA ALA A 190 5.51 -31.58 2.16
C ALA A 190 7.01 -31.76 2.50
N TRP A 191 7.84 -30.71 2.39
CA TRP A 191 9.28 -30.79 2.65
C TRP A 191 9.68 -30.40 4.07
N GLY A 192 8.77 -29.87 4.90
CA GLY A 192 9.04 -29.52 6.29
C GLY A 192 10.03 -28.38 6.49
N MET A 193 10.20 -27.49 5.50
CA MET A 193 11.18 -26.40 5.56
C MET A 193 10.83 -25.28 6.53
N SER A 194 9.66 -25.34 7.20
CA SER A 194 9.20 -24.34 8.18
C SER A 194 9.24 -22.91 7.63
N ALA A 195 9.60 -21.89 8.44
CA ALA A 195 9.63 -20.48 8.06
C ALA A 195 10.53 -20.19 6.83
N PRO A 196 11.76 -20.69 6.70
CA PRO A 196 12.57 -20.50 5.49
C PRO A 196 11.91 -20.99 4.20
N GLY A 197 11.10 -22.06 4.28
CA GLY A 197 10.32 -22.56 3.14
C GLY A 197 9.28 -21.57 2.64
N ALA A 198 8.56 -20.93 3.55
CA ALA A 198 7.60 -19.88 3.23
C ALA A 198 8.29 -18.64 2.62
N ALA A 199 9.46 -18.24 3.15
CA ALA A 199 10.23 -17.17 2.52
C ALA A 199 10.61 -17.50 1.07
N LEU A 200 11.06 -18.73 0.83
CA LEU A 200 11.43 -19.19 -0.51
C LEU A 200 10.21 -19.21 -1.45
N ALA A 201 9.07 -19.72 -0.99
CA ALA A 201 7.82 -19.72 -1.75
C ALA A 201 7.41 -18.28 -2.14
N THR A 202 7.47 -17.35 -1.20
CA THR A 202 7.17 -15.94 -1.43
C THR A 202 8.13 -15.33 -2.47
N VAL A 203 9.44 -15.57 -2.36
CA VAL A 203 10.44 -15.05 -3.30
C VAL A 203 10.25 -15.61 -4.70
N LEU A 204 9.98 -16.91 -4.84
CA LEU A 204 9.71 -17.55 -6.13
C LEU A 204 8.42 -17.04 -6.78
N ALA A 205 7.36 -16.86 -5.99
CA ALA A 205 6.10 -16.26 -6.46
C ALA A 205 6.29 -14.79 -6.91
N GLN A 206 7.08 -14.01 -6.19
CA GLN A 206 7.49 -12.66 -6.58
C GLN A 206 8.32 -12.68 -7.87
N GLY A 207 9.22 -13.65 -8.03
CA GLY A 207 10.00 -13.89 -9.26
C GLY A 207 9.09 -14.17 -10.45
N LEU A 208 8.09 -15.01 -10.27
CA LEU A 208 7.06 -15.28 -11.28
C LEU A 208 6.30 -14.00 -11.64
N SER A 209 5.90 -13.21 -10.64
CA SER A 209 5.24 -11.91 -10.86
C SER A 209 6.10 -10.96 -11.70
N ALA A 210 7.38 -10.84 -11.35
CA ALA A 210 8.33 -9.98 -12.07
C ALA A 210 8.54 -10.46 -13.51
N ALA A 211 8.71 -11.75 -13.72
CA ALA A 211 8.88 -12.35 -15.05
C ALA A 211 7.64 -12.13 -15.93
N LEU A 212 6.44 -12.35 -15.40
CA LEU A 212 5.19 -12.11 -16.12
C LEU A 212 5.01 -10.63 -16.45
N ALA A 213 5.29 -9.73 -15.52
CA ALA A 213 5.17 -8.29 -15.73
C ALA A 213 6.18 -7.78 -16.79
N LEU A 214 7.43 -8.22 -16.74
CA LEU A 214 8.44 -7.93 -17.75
C LEU A 214 8.04 -8.49 -19.12
N MET A 215 7.54 -9.73 -19.18
CA MET A 215 7.06 -10.34 -20.42
C MET A 215 5.91 -9.52 -21.03
N VAL A 216 4.97 -9.07 -20.22
CA VAL A 216 3.88 -8.22 -20.69
C VAL A 216 4.42 -6.90 -21.26
N LEU A 217 5.29 -6.21 -20.53
CA LEU A 217 5.84 -4.92 -20.97
C LEU A 217 6.69 -5.04 -22.24
N THR A 218 7.46 -6.12 -22.40
CA THR A 218 8.29 -6.34 -23.60
C THR A 218 7.47 -6.70 -24.84
N ARG A 219 6.31 -7.35 -24.66
CA ARG A 219 5.43 -7.78 -25.76
C ARG A 219 4.41 -6.73 -26.18
N ARG A 220 4.22 -5.64 -25.42
CA ARG A 220 3.28 -4.58 -25.77
C ARG A 220 3.77 -3.81 -27.01
N GLN A 221 2.83 -3.51 -27.92
CA GLN A 221 3.08 -2.62 -29.07
C GLN A 221 2.57 -1.21 -28.71
N ALA A 222 3.30 -0.51 -27.85
CA ALA A 222 2.93 0.82 -27.35
C ALA A 222 4.20 1.60 -26.99
N ALA A 223 4.11 2.91 -26.85
CA ALA A 223 5.22 3.79 -26.50
C ALA A 223 5.92 3.42 -25.18
N TYR A 224 5.18 2.79 -24.23
CA TYR A 224 5.72 2.27 -22.97
C TYR A 224 6.30 0.85 -23.07
N ARG A 225 6.52 0.33 -24.28
CA ARG A 225 7.17 -0.98 -24.50
C ARG A 225 8.56 -0.98 -23.89
N LEU A 226 8.84 -1.98 -23.05
CA LEU A 226 10.16 -2.21 -22.52
C LEU A 226 11.03 -2.91 -23.57
N SER A 227 12.19 -2.33 -23.87
CA SER A 227 13.21 -2.96 -24.72
C SER A 227 14.48 -3.16 -23.90
N PRO A 228 14.94 -4.40 -23.65
CA PRO A 228 16.16 -4.67 -22.87
C PRO A 228 17.40 -3.92 -23.39
N ARG A 229 17.47 -3.71 -24.72
CA ARG A 229 18.59 -2.98 -25.36
C ARG A 229 18.60 -1.48 -25.09
N ARG A 230 17.47 -0.91 -24.62
CA ARG A 230 17.31 0.51 -24.30
C ARG A 230 17.36 0.80 -22.82
N LEU A 231 17.61 -0.21 -21.98
CA LEU A 231 17.77 -0.02 -20.53
C LEU A 231 18.98 0.89 -20.29
N ARG A 232 18.71 2.09 -19.77
CA ARG A 232 19.73 3.08 -19.42
C ARG A 232 19.17 4.04 -18.40
N PHE A 233 20.07 4.69 -17.66
CA PHE A 233 19.70 5.78 -16.76
C PHE A 233 19.66 7.09 -17.52
N ASP A 234 18.51 7.77 -17.47
CA ASP A 234 18.41 9.19 -17.78
C ASP A 234 18.50 9.97 -16.47
N ARG A 235 19.53 10.82 -16.33
CA ARG A 235 19.80 11.57 -15.10
C ARG A 235 18.65 12.51 -14.72
N ALA A 236 18.02 13.15 -15.70
CA ALA A 236 16.93 14.07 -15.45
C ALA A 236 15.68 13.33 -14.92
N VAL A 237 15.35 12.19 -15.54
CA VAL A 237 14.24 11.32 -15.11
C VAL A 237 14.54 10.74 -13.73
N LEU A 238 15.75 10.25 -13.50
CA LEU A 238 16.15 9.68 -12.20
C LEU A 238 16.05 10.74 -11.10
N GLY A 239 16.53 11.97 -11.36
CA GLY A 239 16.39 13.09 -10.42
C GLY A 239 14.93 13.38 -10.08
N LYS A 240 14.02 13.38 -11.07
CA LYS A 240 12.59 13.54 -10.85
C LYS A 240 11.99 12.39 -10.03
N ILE A 241 12.40 11.13 -10.30
CA ILE A 241 11.97 9.94 -9.51
C ILE A 241 12.33 10.13 -8.04
N PHE A 242 13.54 10.58 -7.73
CA PHE A 242 13.94 10.84 -6.35
C PHE A 242 13.20 12.04 -5.73
N THR A 243 13.07 13.14 -6.46
CA THR A 243 12.38 14.34 -5.96
C THR A 243 10.91 14.06 -5.58
N ILE A 244 10.22 13.25 -6.38
CA ILE A 244 8.82 12.89 -6.12
C ILE A 244 8.73 11.66 -5.20
N GLY A 245 9.56 10.66 -5.42
CA GLY A 245 9.48 9.37 -4.74
C GLY A 245 10.05 9.37 -3.33
N LEU A 246 11.12 10.13 -3.04
CA LEU A 246 11.75 10.12 -1.72
C LEU A 246 10.83 10.63 -0.60
N PRO A 247 10.09 11.74 -0.77
CA PRO A 247 9.09 12.13 0.22
C PRO A 247 8.04 11.06 0.45
N MET A 248 7.55 10.40 -0.62
CA MET A 248 6.57 9.31 -0.51
C MET A 248 7.16 8.08 0.20
N ALA A 249 8.43 7.75 -0.06
CA ALA A 249 9.15 6.68 0.60
C ALA A 249 9.31 6.95 2.09
N LEU A 250 9.71 8.15 2.48
CA LEU A 250 9.81 8.56 3.87
C LEU A 250 8.46 8.51 4.59
N GLN A 251 7.40 9.01 3.94
CA GLN A 251 6.04 8.91 4.49
C GLN A 251 5.62 7.45 4.73
N SER A 252 5.92 6.55 3.79
CA SER A 252 5.57 5.12 3.88
C SER A 252 6.28 4.40 5.03
N VAL A 253 7.44 4.89 5.48
CA VAL A 253 8.18 4.36 6.62
C VAL A 253 7.74 5.02 7.93
N LEU A 254 7.54 6.33 7.95
CA LEU A 254 7.25 7.08 9.18
C LEU A 254 5.80 6.90 9.66
N TYR A 255 4.85 6.71 8.73
CA TYR A 255 3.45 6.51 9.08
C TYR A 255 3.21 5.26 9.96
N PRO A 256 3.75 4.06 9.65
CA PRO A 256 3.66 2.90 10.54
C PRO A 256 4.27 3.13 11.92
N ILE A 257 5.34 3.93 12.03
CA ILE A 257 5.98 4.23 13.32
C ILE A 257 5.00 4.98 14.24
N SER A 258 4.22 5.93 13.69
CA SER A 258 3.20 6.61 14.50
C SER A 258 2.08 5.67 14.96
N ASN A 259 1.72 4.67 14.16
CA ASN A 259 0.77 3.64 14.56
C ASN A 259 1.30 2.75 15.69
N MET A 260 2.62 2.48 15.70
CA MET A 260 3.26 1.71 16.79
C MET A 260 3.16 2.46 18.13
N THR A 261 3.24 3.79 18.14
CA THR A 261 3.03 4.59 19.37
C THR A 261 1.61 4.41 19.91
N VAL A 262 0.60 4.43 19.05
CA VAL A 262 -0.78 4.18 19.46
C VAL A 262 -0.96 2.74 19.95
N GLN A 263 -0.38 1.76 19.24
CA GLN A 263 -0.44 0.35 19.64
C GLN A 263 0.21 0.12 21.00
N ALA A 264 1.32 0.79 21.29
CA ALA A 264 1.99 0.72 22.60
C ALA A 264 1.06 1.20 23.74
N ALA A 265 0.28 2.26 23.50
CA ALA A 265 -0.71 2.72 24.46
C ALA A 265 -1.87 1.72 24.63
N VAL A 266 -2.36 1.12 23.53
CA VAL A 266 -3.39 0.07 23.57
C VAL A 266 -2.91 -1.14 24.37
N ASN A 267 -1.64 -1.55 24.22
CA ASN A 267 -1.08 -2.69 24.92
C ASN A 267 -1.09 -2.52 26.47
N GLN A 268 -1.20 -1.29 26.96
CA GLN A 268 -1.30 -1.00 28.41
C GLN A 268 -2.73 -1.09 28.94
N THR A 269 -3.75 -1.30 28.08
CA THR A 269 -5.16 -1.31 28.49
C THR A 269 -5.70 -2.68 28.90
N GLY A 270 -4.89 -3.73 28.81
CA GLY A 270 -5.25 -5.11 29.14
C GLY A 270 -5.59 -5.98 27.94
N THR A 271 -5.51 -7.30 28.13
CA THR A 271 -5.56 -8.30 27.05
C THR A 271 -6.87 -8.25 26.26
N ASP A 272 -8.02 -8.13 26.92
CA ASP A 272 -9.33 -8.11 26.25
C ASP A 272 -9.46 -6.89 25.34
N ASN A 273 -8.94 -5.75 25.75
CA ASN A 273 -8.92 -4.53 24.96
C ASN A 273 -7.97 -4.65 23.74
N ILE A 274 -6.84 -5.32 23.91
CA ILE A 274 -5.92 -5.61 22.78
C ILE A 274 -6.61 -6.49 21.75
N VAL A 275 -7.32 -7.53 22.18
CA VAL A 275 -8.08 -8.43 21.28
C VAL A 275 -9.21 -7.67 20.60
N ALA A 276 -9.98 -6.85 21.34
CA ALA A 276 -11.04 -6.02 20.77
C ALA A 276 -10.49 -5.04 19.72
N TRP A 277 -9.34 -4.41 20.00
CA TRP A 277 -8.65 -3.52 19.07
C TRP A 277 -8.20 -4.23 17.79
N ALA A 278 -7.56 -5.40 17.92
CA ALA A 278 -7.14 -6.22 16.79
C ALA A 278 -8.33 -6.66 15.93
N LEU A 279 -9.47 -6.95 16.57
CA LEU A 279 -10.71 -7.30 15.87
C LEU A 279 -11.29 -6.10 15.11
N CYS A 280 -11.25 -4.88 15.68
CA CYS A 280 -11.58 -3.66 14.95
C CYS A 280 -10.75 -3.53 13.67
N GLY A 281 -9.42 -3.72 13.76
CA GLY A 281 -8.52 -3.64 12.60
C GLY A 281 -8.78 -4.70 11.52
N LYS A 282 -9.37 -5.85 11.88
CA LYS A 282 -9.84 -6.85 10.91
C LYS A 282 -11.16 -6.44 10.24
N LEU A 283 -12.06 -5.81 10.99
CA LEU A 283 -13.35 -5.39 10.48
C LEU A 283 -13.25 -4.16 9.57
N ASP A 284 -12.42 -3.18 9.92
CA ASP A 284 -12.27 -1.95 9.15
C ASP A 284 -11.26 -2.05 8.00
N PHE A 285 -10.59 -3.20 7.83
CA PHE A 285 -9.65 -3.46 6.73
C PHE A 285 -10.22 -3.07 5.36
N LEU A 286 -11.52 -3.35 5.13
CA LEU A 286 -12.19 -3.03 3.86
C LEU A 286 -12.31 -1.50 3.64
N ILE A 287 -12.47 -0.72 4.70
CA ILE A 287 -12.47 0.76 4.66
C ILE A 287 -11.13 1.26 4.11
N TRP A 288 -10.01 0.78 4.70
CA TRP A 288 -8.66 1.18 4.31
C TRP A 288 -8.36 0.77 2.87
N LEU A 289 -8.65 -0.47 2.53
CA LEU A 289 -8.42 -0.99 1.20
C LEU A 289 -9.22 -0.25 0.12
N ALA A 290 -10.48 0.08 0.39
CA ALA A 290 -11.32 0.85 -0.54
C ALA A 290 -10.81 2.27 -0.70
N ALA A 291 -10.46 2.96 0.41
CA ALA A 291 -9.94 4.32 0.38
C ALA A 291 -8.61 4.40 -0.38
N ASP A 292 -7.65 3.53 -0.08
CA ASP A 292 -6.33 3.49 -0.73
C ASP A 292 -6.42 3.15 -2.21
N SER A 293 -7.26 2.17 -2.58
CA SER A 293 -7.49 1.77 -3.97
C SER A 293 -8.12 2.90 -4.78
N PHE A 294 -9.04 3.65 -4.16
CA PHE A 294 -9.69 4.78 -4.82
C PHE A 294 -8.77 5.99 -4.90
N ALA A 295 -7.98 6.27 -3.86
CA ALA A 295 -6.95 7.31 -3.88
C ALA A 295 -5.93 7.07 -5.01
N ALA A 296 -5.53 5.81 -5.23
CA ALA A 296 -4.67 5.42 -6.36
C ALA A 296 -5.35 5.70 -7.72
N ALA A 297 -6.65 5.44 -7.84
CA ALA A 297 -7.42 5.74 -9.05
C ALA A 297 -7.49 7.26 -9.31
N ILE A 298 -7.77 8.06 -8.28
CA ILE A 298 -7.77 9.54 -8.36
C ILE A 298 -6.37 10.06 -8.72
N ALA A 299 -5.32 9.56 -8.08
CA ALA A 299 -3.95 9.97 -8.37
C ALA A 299 -3.61 9.72 -9.86
N THR A 300 -3.90 8.53 -10.39
CA THR A 300 -3.64 8.18 -11.79
C THR A 300 -4.49 9.05 -12.74
N PHE A 301 -5.79 9.25 -12.42
CA PHE A 301 -6.68 10.12 -13.18
C PHE A 301 -6.14 11.56 -13.24
N VAL A 302 -5.80 12.13 -12.10
CA VAL A 302 -5.27 13.51 -12.01
C VAL A 302 -3.94 13.61 -12.74
N THR A 303 -3.04 12.64 -12.56
CA THR A 303 -1.72 12.64 -13.18
C THR A 303 -1.77 12.65 -14.71
N GLN A 304 -2.61 11.81 -15.32
CA GLN A 304 -2.76 11.77 -16.79
C GLN A 304 -3.40 13.06 -17.32
N ASN A 305 -4.45 13.55 -16.66
CA ASN A 305 -5.12 14.80 -17.07
C ASN A 305 -4.25 16.03 -16.84
N TYR A 306 -3.43 16.04 -15.78
CA TYR A 306 -2.46 17.10 -15.53
C TYR A 306 -1.37 17.11 -16.61
N GLY A 307 -0.82 15.95 -16.98
CA GLY A 307 0.11 15.81 -18.09
C GLY A 307 -0.50 16.28 -19.42
N ALA A 308 -1.79 16.02 -19.65
CA ALA A 308 -2.51 16.48 -20.85
C ALA A 308 -2.92 17.96 -20.79
N GLY A 309 -2.57 18.72 -19.77
CA GLY A 309 -2.98 20.12 -19.62
C GLY A 309 -4.46 20.34 -19.30
N GLN A 310 -5.20 19.29 -18.90
CA GLN A 310 -6.65 19.33 -18.66
C GLN A 310 -7.00 19.65 -17.20
N GLY A 311 -6.61 20.83 -16.70
CA GLY A 311 -6.81 21.22 -15.31
C GLY A 311 -8.29 21.23 -14.83
N GLU A 312 -9.24 21.65 -15.69
CA GLU A 312 -10.66 21.57 -15.35
C GLU A 312 -11.15 20.14 -15.18
N ARG A 313 -10.66 19.22 -16.03
CA ARG A 313 -11.01 17.82 -15.93
C ARG A 313 -10.44 17.20 -14.66
N CYS A 314 -9.23 17.59 -14.23
CA CYS A 314 -8.68 17.21 -12.93
C CYS A 314 -9.63 17.62 -11.79
N ARG A 315 -10.11 18.88 -11.77
CA ARG A 315 -11.03 19.36 -10.73
C ARG A 315 -12.36 18.62 -10.72
N LYS A 316 -12.96 18.40 -11.90
CA LYS A 316 -14.20 17.62 -12.03
C LYS A 316 -13.98 16.17 -11.55
N GLY A 317 -12.84 15.58 -11.89
CA GLY A 317 -12.48 14.22 -11.48
C GLY A 317 -12.36 14.07 -9.97
N VAL A 318 -11.69 15.01 -9.31
CA VAL A 318 -11.55 15.00 -7.84
C VAL A 318 -12.92 15.15 -7.16
N ARG A 319 -13.82 16.03 -7.63
CA ARG A 319 -15.16 16.18 -7.07
C ARG A 319 -16.01 14.92 -7.24
N ILE A 320 -16.06 14.39 -8.46
CA ILE A 320 -16.82 13.17 -8.76
C ILE A 320 -16.26 12.01 -7.96
N GLY A 321 -14.94 11.87 -7.95
CA GLY A 321 -14.26 10.80 -7.22
C GLY A 321 -14.50 10.90 -5.71
N LEU A 322 -14.44 12.10 -5.13
CA LEU A 322 -14.76 12.30 -3.71
C LEU A 322 -16.19 11.85 -3.40
N GLY A 323 -17.17 12.22 -4.23
CA GLY A 323 -18.56 11.77 -4.06
C GLY A 323 -18.70 10.25 -4.16
N MET A 324 -18.01 9.61 -5.12
CA MET A 324 -18.06 8.15 -5.29
C MET A 324 -17.48 7.42 -4.07
N ILE A 325 -16.28 7.79 -3.63
CA ILE A 325 -15.64 7.11 -2.50
C ILE A 325 -16.39 7.38 -1.19
N LEU A 326 -16.92 8.59 -0.98
CA LEU A 326 -17.76 8.87 0.19
C LEU A 326 -18.99 7.95 0.22
N ALA A 327 -19.67 7.75 -0.90
CA ALA A 327 -20.81 6.84 -0.98
C ALA A 327 -20.40 5.39 -0.62
N ILE A 328 -19.26 4.91 -1.13
CA ILE A 328 -18.72 3.58 -0.82
C ILE A 328 -18.38 3.47 0.68
N ILE A 329 -17.68 4.45 1.23
CA ILE A 329 -17.25 4.41 2.64
C ILE A 329 -18.45 4.55 3.58
N ILE A 330 -19.42 5.41 3.29
CA ILE A 330 -20.64 5.52 4.07
C ILE A 330 -21.41 4.19 4.08
N PHE A 331 -21.49 3.51 2.93
CA PHE A 331 -22.13 2.20 2.83
C PHE A 331 -21.42 1.15 3.69
N ILE A 332 -20.08 1.03 3.58
CA ILE A 332 -19.30 0.09 4.41
C ILE A 332 -19.40 0.48 5.90
N SER A 333 -19.31 1.77 6.21
CA SER A 333 -19.45 2.28 7.59
C SER A 333 -20.81 1.96 8.19
N ALA A 334 -21.90 2.05 7.41
CA ALA A 334 -23.23 1.67 7.88
C ALA A 334 -23.31 0.17 8.21
N ILE A 335 -22.68 -0.68 7.40
CA ILE A 335 -22.56 -2.12 7.69
C ILE A 335 -21.79 -2.33 9.01
N LEU A 336 -20.64 -1.69 9.17
CA LEU A 336 -19.83 -1.82 10.39
C LEU A 336 -20.55 -1.27 11.63
N PHE A 337 -21.30 -0.17 11.49
CA PHE A 337 -22.08 0.40 12.58
C PHE A 337 -23.16 -0.56 13.09
N LEU A 338 -23.86 -1.22 12.15
CA LEU A 338 -24.99 -2.10 12.47
C LEU A 338 -24.56 -3.51 12.88
N TRP A 339 -23.51 -4.04 12.23
CA TRP A 339 -23.17 -5.49 12.34
C TRP A 339 -21.79 -5.79 12.91
N SER A 340 -21.02 -4.79 13.40
CA SER A 340 -19.69 -5.04 13.96
C SER A 340 -19.68 -6.03 15.13
N GLU A 341 -20.66 -5.97 16.01
CA GLU A 341 -20.76 -6.91 17.14
C GLU A 341 -21.14 -8.33 16.68
N PRO A 342 -22.17 -8.57 15.86
CA PRO A 342 -22.44 -9.88 15.26
C PRO A 342 -21.24 -10.44 14.48
N LEU A 343 -20.56 -9.62 13.67
CA LEU A 343 -19.36 -10.04 12.93
C LEU A 343 -18.21 -10.41 13.87
N GLY A 344 -18.03 -9.66 14.95
CA GLY A 344 -17.07 -9.98 16.00
C GLY A 344 -17.34 -11.33 16.66
N ARG A 345 -18.60 -11.64 16.94
CA ARG A 345 -19.01 -12.94 17.52
C ARG A 345 -18.78 -14.12 16.55
N LEU A 346 -18.79 -13.90 15.23
CA LEU A 346 -18.44 -14.94 14.27
C LEU A 346 -16.97 -15.30 14.26
N ILE A 347 -16.11 -14.36 14.64
CA ILE A 347 -14.64 -14.53 14.64
C ILE A 347 -14.16 -15.10 15.98
N LEU A 348 -14.84 -14.76 17.07
CA LEU A 348 -14.48 -15.14 18.44
C LEU A 348 -15.25 -16.38 18.90
N ASN A 349 -14.67 -17.12 19.84
CA ASN A 349 -15.36 -18.20 20.51
C ASN A 349 -16.46 -17.65 21.46
N SER A 350 -17.41 -18.50 21.85
CA SER A 350 -18.51 -18.12 22.75
C SER A 350 -18.06 -17.60 24.11
N ALA A 351 -16.90 -18.06 24.61
CA ALA A 351 -16.30 -17.58 25.86
C ALA A 351 -15.84 -16.10 25.78
N ASP A 352 -15.52 -15.61 24.58
CA ASP A 352 -15.01 -14.26 24.33
C ASP A 352 -16.12 -13.27 23.89
N ALA A 353 -17.38 -13.63 24.08
CA ALA A 353 -18.54 -12.80 23.70
C ALA A 353 -18.49 -11.35 24.28
N PRO A 354 -17.99 -11.10 25.49
CA PRO A 354 -17.84 -9.75 26.03
C PRO A 354 -16.90 -8.88 25.19
N ILE A 355 -15.85 -9.45 24.60
CA ILE A 355 -14.87 -8.76 23.76
C ILE A 355 -15.55 -8.28 22.46
N ALA A 356 -16.44 -9.10 21.86
CA ALA A 356 -17.23 -8.70 20.71
C ALA A 356 -18.12 -7.48 21.01
N GLY A 357 -18.66 -7.38 22.23
CA GLY A 357 -19.42 -6.21 22.69
C GLY A 357 -18.55 -4.95 22.81
N VAL A 358 -17.31 -5.07 23.29
CA VAL A 358 -16.34 -3.97 23.30
C VAL A 358 -16.04 -3.53 21.86
N THR A 359 -15.71 -4.48 20.97
CA THR A 359 -15.46 -4.23 19.54
C THR A 359 -16.65 -3.51 18.89
N GLY A 360 -17.88 -3.96 19.15
CA GLY A 360 -19.10 -3.32 18.63
C GLY A 360 -19.24 -1.87 19.08
N ARG A 361 -18.93 -1.57 20.33
CA ARG A 361 -18.94 -0.19 20.86
C ARG A 361 -17.89 0.69 20.17
N LEU A 362 -16.66 0.19 20.04
CA LEU A 362 -15.57 0.92 19.35
C LEU A 362 -15.94 1.21 17.90
N MET A 363 -16.46 0.21 17.17
CA MET A 363 -16.85 0.37 15.77
C MET A 363 -18.02 1.35 15.60
N ARG A 364 -19.03 1.33 16.47
CA ARG A 364 -20.13 2.30 16.42
C ARG A 364 -19.67 3.74 16.60
N LEU A 365 -18.58 3.96 17.35
CA LEU A 365 -17.97 5.29 17.50
C LEU A 365 -17.12 5.68 16.30
N MET A 366 -16.38 4.73 15.71
CA MET A 366 -15.47 5.00 14.61
C MET A 366 -16.16 5.04 13.25
N ALA A 367 -17.13 4.16 13.02
CA ALA A 367 -17.75 3.99 11.70
C ALA A 367 -18.32 5.30 11.11
N PRO A 368 -19.00 6.16 11.87
CA PRO A 368 -19.50 7.44 11.36
C PRO A 368 -18.39 8.42 10.99
N LEU A 369 -17.13 8.19 11.42
CA LEU A 369 -16.03 9.15 11.30
C LEU A 369 -15.02 8.80 10.20
N TYR A 370 -15.13 7.63 9.55
CA TYR A 370 -14.22 7.24 8.47
C TYR A 370 -14.26 8.18 7.25
N PHE A 371 -15.36 8.91 7.05
CA PHE A 371 -15.42 9.92 5.98
C PHE A 371 -14.35 11.00 6.14
N LEU A 372 -13.94 11.33 7.38
CA LEU A 372 -12.87 12.30 7.63
C LEU A 372 -11.56 11.87 6.97
N TYR A 373 -11.21 10.58 7.07
CA TYR A 373 -10.00 10.03 6.43
C TYR A 373 -10.03 10.19 4.91
N VAL A 374 -11.18 9.97 4.30
CA VAL A 374 -11.35 9.96 2.84
C VAL A 374 -11.00 11.31 2.19
N PHE A 375 -11.37 12.42 2.81
CA PHE A 375 -11.01 13.75 2.31
C PHE A 375 -9.48 13.90 2.21
N GLY A 376 -8.77 13.50 3.26
CA GLY A 376 -7.30 13.54 3.28
C GLY A 376 -6.69 12.73 2.15
N GLU A 377 -7.12 11.48 1.95
CA GLU A 377 -6.54 10.60 0.93
C GLU A 377 -6.85 11.06 -0.50
N VAL A 378 -8.07 11.52 -0.78
CA VAL A 378 -8.43 12.02 -2.12
C VAL A 378 -7.63 13.28 -2.48
N PHE A 379 -7.53 14.25 -1.56
CA PHE A 379 -6.76 15.45 -1.83
C PHE A 379 -5.26 15.18 -1.88
N ALA A 380 -4.73 14.33 -1.00
CA ALA A 380 -3.33 13.90 -1.06
C ALA A 380 -3.02 13.21 -2.41
N GLY A 381 -3.90 12.31 -2.87
CA GLY A 381 -3.79 11.66 -4.18
C GLY A 381 -3.82 12.66 -5.33
N ALA A 382 -4.71 13.64 -5.27
CA ALA A 382 -4.82 14.69 -6.29
C ALA A 382 -3.56 15.59 -6.35
N ILE A 383 -2.99 15.97 -5.20
CA ILE A 383 -1.80 16.81 -5.12
C ILE A 383 -0.57 16.03 -5.60
N ARG A 384 -0.41 14.77 -5.16
CA ARG A 384 0.66 13.87 -5.64
C ARG A 384 0.57 13.67 -7.16
N GLY A 385 -0.65 13.54 -7.69
CA GLY A 385 -0.88 13.40 -9.13
C GLY A 385 -0.40 14.59 -9.96
N GLN A 386 -0.27 15.77 -9.38
CA GLN A 386 0.33 16.96 -10.00
C GLN A 386 1.87 16.96 -9.95
N GLY A 387 2.48 15.96 -9.31
CA GLY A 387 3.93 15.85 -9.14
C GLY A 387 4.45 16.48 -7.84
N GLU A 388 3.58 16.94 -6.95
CA GLU A 388 3.94 17.46 -5.65
C GLU A 388 3.83 16.36 -4.58
N SER A 389 4.95 15.93 -4.01
CA SER A 389 4.97 14.89 -2.98
C SER A 389 5.46 15.38 -1.62
N LEU A 390 6.30 16.41 -1.60
CA LEU A 390 6.88 16.93 -0.34
C LEU A 390 5.80 17.52 0.57
N ARG A 391 4.90 18.33 0.02
CA ARG A 391 3.83 18.98 0.80
C ARG A 391 2.83 17.97 1.35
N PRO A 392 2.29 17.00 0.57
CA PRO A 392 1.50 15.92 1.11
C PRO A 392 2.21 15.13 2.21
N MET A 393 3.50 14.85 2.07
CA MET A 393 4.29 14.19 3.12
C MET A 393 4.28 15.03 4.41
N VAL A 394 4.61 16.32 4.33
CA VAL A 394 4.65 17.21 5.50
C VAL A 394 3.27 17.30 6.17
N ILE A 395 2.20 17.50 5.38
CA ILE A 395 0.82 17.56 5.92
C ILE A 395 0.48 16.25 6.63
N THR A 396 0.78 15.09 6.05
CA THR A 396 0.52 13.80 6.68
C THR A 396 1.35 13.59 7.94
N LEU A 397 2.65 13.93 7.91
CA LEU A 397 3.53 13.76 9.08
C LEU A 397 3.10 14.67 10.24
N LEU A 398 2.75 15.92 9.98
CA LEU A 398 2.30 16.84 11.02
C LEU A 398 0.84 16.56 11.42
N GLY A 399 -0.05 16.41 10.46
CA GLY A 399 -1.48 16.23 10.72
C GLY A 399 -1.82 14.86 11.29
N THR A 400 -1.16 13.79 10.84
CA THR A 400 -1.44 12.43 11.31
C THR A 400 -0.40 11.97 12.33
N CYS A 401 0.89 11.94 11.97
CA CYS A 401 1.88 11.30 12.84
C CYS A 401 2.17 12.13 14.09
N ALA A 402 2.45 13.43 13.95
CA ALA A 402 2.71 14.29 15.11
C ALA A 402 1.47 14.41 16.00
N THR A 403 0.27 14.57 15.43
CA THR A 403 -0.98 14.61 16.18
C THR A 403 -1.19 13.34 17.01
N ARG A 404 -0.91 12.15 16.46
CA ARG A 404 -1.05 10.87 17.20
C ARG A 404 -0.06 10.78 18.36
N VAL A 405 1.20 11.12 18.11
CA VAL A 405 2.22 11.09 19.16
C VAL A 405 1.89 12.09 20.26
N LEU A 406 1.55 13.34 19.90
CA LEU A 406 1.18 14.37 20.85
C LEU A 406 -0.08 14.02 21.64
N TRP A 407 -1.11 13.44 20.99
CA TRP A 407 -2.32 12.99 21.66
C TRP A 407 -2.02 11.98 22.77
N ILE A 408 -1.25 10.94 22.45
CA ILE A 408 -0.89 9.91 23.41
C ILE A 408 -0.06 10.48 24.58
N TRP A 409 0.74 11.51 24.35
CA TRP A 409 1.57 12.12 25.40
C TRP A 409 0.84 13.17 26.24
N LEU A 410 0.00 14.00 25.63
CA LEU A 410 -0.61 15.17 26.26
C LEU A 410 -2.01 14.90 26.82
N VAL A 411 -2.77 14.01 26.18
CA VAL A 411 -4.12 13.69 26.63
C VAL A 411 -4.09 12.56 27.64
N PRO A 412 -4.51 12.80 28.90
CA PRO A 412 -4.60 11.75 29.89
C PRO A 412 -5.57 10.66 29.42
N HIS A 413 -5.06 9.48 29.19
CA HIS A 413 -5.87 8.35 28.72
C HIS A 413 -6.11 7.31 29.81
N ASN A 414 -5.38 7.35 30.95
CA ASN A 414 -5.56 6.49 32.14
C ASN A 414 -5.87 5.02 31.78
N HIS A 415 -5.20 4.49 30.77
CA HIS A 415 -5.44 3.15 30.21
C HIS A 415 -6.86 2.95 29.66
N GLN A 416 -7.59 4.01 29.35
CA GLN A 416 -8.94 3.93 28.76
C GLN A 416 -8.86 3.82 27.24
N LEU A 417 -9.32 2.71 26.71
CA LEU A 417 -9.29 2.40 25.27
C LEU A 417 -10.02 3.45 24.41
N LEU A 418 -11.10 4.04 24.92
CA LEU A 418 -11.86 5.08 24.23
C LEU A 418 -11.08 6.38 24.03
N ALA A 419 -10.30 6.79 25.06
CA ALA A 419 -9.46 7.99 24.96
C ALA A 419 -8.32 7.79 23.94
N ILE A 420 -7.77 6.57 23.87
CA ILE A 420 -6.78 6.20 22.85
C ILE A 420 -7.44 6.16 21.47
N LEU A 421 -8.64 5.57 21.34
CA LEU A 421 -9.36 5.48 20.07
C LEU A 421 -9.60 6.86 19.41
N ALA A 422 -9.90 7.87 20.22
CA ALA A 422 -10.20 9.22 19.75
C ALA A 422 -9.04 9.87 18.96
N VAL A 423 -7.81 9.36 19.09
CA VAL A 423 -6.65 9.84 18.34
C VAL A 423 -6.83 9.72 16.83
N TYR A 424 -7.57 8.70 16.36
CA TYR A 424 -7.77 8.47 14.93
C TYR A 424 -8.65 9.55 14.30
N PRO A 425 -9.91 9.76 14.74
CA PRO A 425 -10.75 10.78 14.14
C PRO A 425 -10.19 12.20 14.30
N VAL A 426 -9.48 12.49 15.41
CA VAL A 426 -8.82 13.79 15.60
C VAL A 426 -7.70 13.95 14.55
N SER A 427 -6.82 12.96 14.40
CA SER A 427 -5.73 13.04 13.43
C SER A 427 -6.27 13.11 11.99
N TRP A 428 -7.36 12.41 11.67
CA TRP A 428 -8.00 12.49 10.34
C TRP A 428 -8.62 13.85 10.10
N ALA A 429 -9.31 14.43 11.09
CA ALA A 429 -9.90 15.77 10.98
C ALA A 429 -8.82 16.83 10.73
N VAL A 430 -7.74 16.82 11.52
CA VAL A 430 -6.61 17.76 11.36
C VAL A 430 -5.98 17.61 9.97
N THR A 431 -5.65 16.38 9.57
CA THR A 431 -5.01 16.10 8.28
C THR A 431 -5.90 16.47 7.11
N SER A 432 -7.18 16.09 7.15
CA SER A 432 -8.14 16.38 6.09
C SER A 432 -8.46 17.86 5.96
N LEU A 433 -8.55 18.57 7.09
CA LEU A 433 -8.71 20.02 7.08
C LEU A 433 -7.48 20.69 6.43
N ALA A 434 -6.28 20.28 6.83
CA ALA A 434 -5.04 20.82 6.26
C ALA A 434 -4.95 20.53 4.75
N PHE A 435 -5.26 19.32 4.29
CA PHE A 435 -5.31 19.00 2.86
C PHE A 435 -6.39 19.80 2.11
N THR A 436 -7.57 19.97 2.69
CA THR A 436 -8.67 20.73 2.09
C THR A 436 -8.27 22.18 1.92
N ILE A 437 -7.75 22.81 2.98
CA ILE A 437 -7.26 24.20 2.94
C ILE A 437 -6.17 24.33 1.89
N TYR A 438 -5.16 23.42 1.92
CA TYR A 438 -4.06 23.46 0.98
C TYR A 438 -4.56 23.32 -0.48
N TYR A 439 -5.40 22.33 -0.76
CA TYR A 439 -5.93 22.09 -2.09
C TYR A 439 -6.70 23.30 -2.65
N HIS A 440 -7.48 24.00 -1.82
CA HIS A 440 -8.26 25.15 -2.24
C HIS A 440 -7.44 26.43 -2.36
N LEU A 441 -6.49 26.70 -1.47
CA LEU A 441 -5.64 27.88 -1.51
C LEU A 441 -4.64 27.85 -2.67
N PHE A 442 -4.11 26.68 -2.98
CA PHE A 442 -3.10 26.51 -4.05
C PHE A 442 -3.70 26.00 -5.37
N ARG A 443 -5.00 26.10 -5.51
CA ARG A 443 -5.75 25.69 -6.70
C ARG A 443 -5.29 26.37 -8.00
N ASP A 444 -4.72 27.58 -7.93
CA ASP A 444 -4.28 28.33 -9.12
C ASP A 444 -2.92 27.86 -9.66
N HIS A 445 -2.15 27.07 -8.91
CA HIS A 445 -0.91 26.44 -9.39
C HIS A 445 -1.17 25.28 -10.37
N THR A 446 -2.41 24.99 -10.73
CA THR A 446 -2.77 24.08 -11.83
C THR A 446 -2.57 24.71 -13.22
N LYS A 447 -2.02 25.92 -13.32
CA LYS A 447 -1.49 26.41 -14.59
C LYS A 447 -0.27 25.54 -14.92
N VAL A 448 -0.45 24.70 -15.93
CA VAL A 448 0.64 24.00 -16.60
C VAL A 448 1.77 25.03 -16.80
N ARG A 449 2.92 24.80 -16.20
CA ARG A 449 4.14 25.50 -16.61
C ARG A 449 4.39 25.08 -18.05
N THR A 450 3.96 25.92 -18.98
CA THR A 450 4.36 25.86 -20.40
C THR A 450 5.86 25.95 -20.50
#